data_422c39143364b2ff21e47b22f7e03c85
#
_entry.id   422c39143364b2ff21e47b22f7e03c85
#
_cell.length_a   1.000
_cell.length_b   1.000
_cell.length_c   1.000
_cell.angle_alpha   90.00
_cell.angle_beta   90.00
_cell.angle_gamma   90.00
#
_symmetry.space_group_name_H-M   'P 1'
#
loop_
_entity.id
_entity.type
_entity.pdbx_description
1 polymer ?
#
loop_
_entity_poly.entity_id
_entity_poly.type
_entity_poly.pdbx_seq_one_letter_code
_entity_poly.pdbx_strand_id
1 'polypeptide(L)'
;MGKATGFLEYERKNAAVEEPLKRIRYFNEFRTPLPLEEQQKQGARCMECGVPFCQNGAMLAGMASGCPLHNLVPETNDLVYSGNWKQAYERLTKTHSFPEFTSRVCPALCEAACTCNLNGKPVSTKENERAIIEHAYEMGWVQPQTPKIRTGKKVAVVGSGPSGLAAAQQLNRRGHSVTVFERHDRIGGLLRYGIPNMKLDKKILDRRIELMKAEGVEFKTGVDVGKDITAEELKRQFDRVILACGASNPRDINVPGRESGNIYFAVEYLSSVTKSLLDSGFADGKAISAKGKHVLVIGGGDTGNDCVGTAVRQGAKSVTQLEMMPKPSVERLPSNPWPEWPKVLKTDYGQEEAIAVFGQDPRIYKTTVKEFQKDKNGNVKKAVIVSLEPKKDEKSGRMMMVPIEGSEKVIDAQLVLIAAGFLGSQKYVTDAFKTDLNPRTNVLTKPDEYETSVPGVFTAGDMHRGQSLVVWAIREGREAAKAVDRSLMGYTNL
;
A
#
# COMPACT_ATOMS: atom_id res chain seq x y z
N MET A 1 -0.90 -5.53 31.83
CA MET A 1 -2.14 -6.01 31.22
C MET A 1 -3.03 -4.84 30.90
N GLY A 2 -3.54 -4.74 29.66
CA GLY A 2 -4.66 -3.89 29.36
C GLY A 2 -5.79 -4.13 30.39
N LYS A 3 -6.83 -3.35 30.36
CA LYS A 3 -7.92 -3.56 31.32
C LYS A 3 -8.80 -4.72 30.82
N ALA A 4 -8.87 -5.84 31.54
CA ALA A 4 -9.59 -7.04 31.13
C ALA A 4 -11.05 -6.76 30.71
N THR A 5 -11.69 -5.75 31.30
CA THR A 5 -13.06 -5.31 31.01
C THR A 5 -13.12 -4.02 30.17
N GLY A 6 -11.99 -3.47 29.77
CA GLY A 6 -11.93 -2.16 29.09
C GLY A 6 -12.73 -2.09 27.79
N PHE A 7 -12.86 -3.18 27.04
CA PHE A 7 -13.68 -3.25 25.83
C PHE A 7 -15.21 -3.15 26.13
N LEU A 8 -15.63 -3.38 27.36
CA LEU A 8 -17.00 -3.23 27.84
C LEU A 8 -17.24 -1.81 28.39
N GLU A 9 -16.20 -1.17 28.93
CA GLU A 9 -16.30 0.11 29.64
C GLU A 9 -16.09 1.31 28.72
N TYR A 10 -15.22 1.17 27.71
CA TYR A 10 -14.84 2.26 26.82
C TYR A 10 -15.36 2.00 25.40
N GLU A 11 -16.03 2.97 24.84
CA GLU A 11 -16.40 2.99 23.43
C GLU A 11 -15.16 3.03 22.53
N ARG A 12 -15.21 2.32 21.39
CA ARG A 12 -14.18 2.45 20.36
C ARG A 12 -14.23 3.85 19.74
N LYS A 13 -13.09 4.54 19.76
CA LYS A 13 -12.89 5.80 19.04
C LYS A 13 -11.72 5.69 18.07
N ASN A 14 -11.81 6.43 16.99
CA ASN A 14 -10.75 6.62 16.00
C ASN A 14 -10.44 8.11 15.90
N ALA A 15 -9.35 8.47 15.21
CA ALA A 15 -9.06 9.84 14.82
C ALA A 15 -10.28 10.51 14.19
N ALA A 16 -10.57 11.75 14.57
CA ALA A 16 -11.64 12.52 13.97
C ALA A 16 -11.33 12.76 12.49
N VAL A 17 -12.35 12.61 11.65
CA VAL A 17 -12.25 12.82 10.19
C VAL A 17 -12.97 14.10 9.85
N GLU A 18 -12.30 14.99 9.12
CA GLU A 18 -12.93 16.24 8.69
C GLU A 18 -14.05 15.98 7.67
N GLU A 19 -15.09 16.80 7.71
CA GLU A 19 -16.25 16.71 6.84
C GLU A 19 -15.86 16.69 5.35
N PRO A 20 -16.46 15.82 4.52
CA PRO A 20 -16.09 15.65 3.12
C PRO A 20 -16.01 16.95 2.32
N LEU A 21 -17.02 17.83 2.43
CA LEU A 21 -17.06 19.10 1.69
C LEU A 21 -16.01 20.13 2.15
N LYS A 22 -15.41 19.94 3.32
CA LYS A 22 -14.28 20.77 3.79
C LYS A 22 -12.97 20.18 3.30
N ARG A 23 -12.73 18.90 3.52
CA ARG A 23 -11.45 18.23 3.23
C ARG A 23 -11.12 18.11 1.74
N ILE A 24 -12.10 18.17 0.84
CA ILE A 24 -11.85 18.19 -0.61
C ILE A 24 -11.17 19.47 -1.12
N ARG A 25 -11.05 20.52 -0.31
CA ARG A 25 -10.46 21.82 -0.69
C ARG A 25 -8.94 21.81 -0.68
N TYR A 26 -8.31 20.73 -0.20
CA TYR A 26 -6.86 20.62 -0.05
C TYR A 26 -6.37 19.17 -0.21
N PHE A 27 -5.04 19.00 -0.27
CA PHE A 27 -4.39 17.69 -0.45
C PHE A 27 -3.58 17.25 0.78
N ASN A 28 -3.81 17.82 1.95
CA ASN A 28 -3.18 17.40 3.21
C ASN A 28 -3.98 16.28 3.89
N GLU A 29 -3.36 15.60 4.88
CA GLU A 29 -4.08 14.64 5.74
C GLU A 29 -5.24 15.36 6.45
N PHE A 30 -6.37 14.68 6.56
CA PHE A 30 -7.65 15.22 7.07
C PHE A 30 -8.13 14.50 8.33
N ARG A 31 -7.25 13.77 9.01
CA ARG A 31 -7.53 13.05 10.26
C ARG A 31 -6.82 13.71 11.42
N THR A 32 -7.57 14.13 12.44
CA THR A 32 -7.06 14.69 13.69
C THR A 32 -6.89 13.56 14.71
N PRO A 33 -5.67 13.28 15.18
CA PRO A 33 -5.42 12.26 16.19
C PRO A 33 -6.23 12.48 17.47
N LEU A 34 -6.50 11.41 18.20
CA LEU A 34 -7.06 11.50 19.54
C LEU A 34 -6.05 12.14 20.50
N PRO A 35 -6.50 12.89 21.55
CA PRO A 35 -5.66 13.26 22.67
C PRO A 35 -5.05 12.02 23.35
N LEU A 36 -3.83 12.13 23.91
CA LEU A 36 -3.13 10.99 24.50
C LEU A 36 -3.94 10.26 25.58
N GLU A 37 -4.66 10.99 26.44
CA GLU A 37 -5.53 10.40 27.47
C GLU A 37 -6.67 9.56 26.86
N GLU A 38 -7.26 10.01 25.78
CA GLU A 38 -8.30 9.25 25.08
C GLU A 38 -7.67 8.05 24.34
N GLN A 39 -6.45 8.21 23.82
CA GLN A 39 -5.72 7.12 23.19
C GLN A 39 -5.35 6.03 24.21
N GLN A 40 -5.03 6.38 25.46
CA GLN A 40 -4.82 5.43 26.57
C GLN A 40 -6.07 4.57 26.79
N LYS A 41 -7.27 5.17 26.80
CA LYS A 41 -8.54 4.41 26.89
C LYS A 41 -8.73 3.44 25.73
N GLN A 42 -8.26 3.80 24.51
CA GLN A 42 -8.30 2.88 23.38
C GLN A 42 -7.31 1.72 23.57
N GLY A 43 -6.15 1.93 24.18
CA GLY A 43 -5.23 0.87 24.62
C GLY A 43 -5.88 -0.06 25.67
N ALA A 44 -6.59 0.53 26.65
CA ALA A 44 -7.33 -0.23 27.67
C ALA A 44 -8.37 -1.18 27.13
N ARG A 45 -8.90 -0.97 25.92
CA ARG A 45 -9.86 -1.88 25.30
C ARG A 45 -9.30 -3.24 24.95
N CYS A 46 -7.98 -3.43 24.99
CA CYS A 46 -7.33 -4.71 24.77
C CYS A 46 -7.46 -5.60 26.00
N MET A 47 -8.20 -6.70 25.89
CA MET A 47 -8.36 -7.68 26.98
C MET A 47 -7.17 -8.65 27.11
N GLU A 48 -6.12 -8.48 26.28
CA GLU A 48 -4.94 -9.35 26.27
C GLU A 48 -5.31 -10.84 26.22
N CYS A 49 -6.15 -11.20 25.23
CA CYS A 49 -6.61 -12.57 25.06
C CYS A 49 -5.44 -13.55 24.88
N GLY A 50 -5.52 -14.75 25.50
CA GLY A 50 -4.43 -15.75 25.49
C GLY A 50 -4.04 -16.28 24.11
N VAL A 51 -4.92 -16.11 23.09
CA VAL A 51 -4.64 -16.42 21.68
C VAL A 51 -4.90 -15.17 20.84
N PRO A 52 -3.92 -14.27 20.73
CA PRO A 52 -4.10 -13.00 20.04
C PRO A 52 -4.02 -13.13 18.52
N PHE A 53 -5.15 -13.36 17.86
CA PHE A 53 -5.23 -13.43 16.39
C PHE A 53 -4.73 -12.14 15.71
N CYS A 54 -4.82 -11.00 16.39
CA CYS A 54 -4.34 -9.72 15.86
C CYS A 54 -2.86 -9.72 15.45
N GLN A 55 -2.03 -10.57 16.04
CA GLN A 55 -0.58 -10.67 15.71
C GLN A 55 -0.21 -11.95 14.95
N ASN A 56 -1.19 -12.80 14.58
CA ASN A 56 -0.91 -14.12 14.00
C ASN A 56 -0.33 -14.02 12.58
N GLY A 57 -0.92 -13.20 11.69
CA GLY A 57 -0.47 -13.05 10.31
C GLY A 57 -0.64 -14.29 9.42
N ALA A 58 -1.37 -15.31 9.88
CA ALA A 58 -1.62 -16.53 9.10
C ALA A 58 -2.51 -16.27 7.88
N MET A 59 -2.25 -16.98 6.78
CA MET A 59 -3.07 -16.90 5.58
C MET A 59 -4.33 -17.76 5.73
N LEU A 60 -5.50 -17.12 5.74
CA LEU A 60 -6.81 -17.76 5.78
C LEU A 60 -7.65 -17.33 4.58
N ALA A 61 -8.21 -18.26 3.84
CA ALA A 61 -9.05 -17.99 2.66
C ALA A 61 -8.43 -16.97 1.67
N GLY A 62 -7.10 -17.03 1.50
CA GLY A 62 -6.35 -16.18 0.56
C GLY A 62 -5.95 -14.79 1.08
N MET A 63 -6.29 -14.45 2.34
CA MET A 63 -5.91 -13.20 2.99
C MET A 63 -5.26 -13.45 4.35
N ALA A 64 -4.42 -12.50 4.81
CA ALA A 64 -3.84 -12.61 6.15
C ALA A 64 -4.89 -12.31 7.21
N SER A 65 -4.91 -13.15 8.27
CA SER A 65 -5.60 -12.90 9.53
C SER A 65 -4.58 -12.39 10.55
N GLY A 66 -4.75 -11.17 11.02
CA GLY A 66 -3.78 -10.51 11.91
C GLY A 66 -2.59 -9.88 11.18
N CYS A 67 -1.68 -9.34 11.97
CA CYS A 67 -0.54 -8.57 11.46
C CYS A 67 0.55 -9.49 10.86
N PRO A 68 0.89 -9.35 9.57
CA PRO A 68 1.98 -10.10 8.96
C PRO A 68 3.36 -9.85 9.57
N LEU A 69 3.57 -8.71 10.21
CA LEU A 69 4.82 -8.40 10.92
C LEU A 69 4.90 -9.07 12.30
N HIS A 70 3.85 -9.74 12.73
CA HIS A 70 3.73 -10.32 14.07
C HIS A 70 3.98 -9.29 15.17
N ASN A 71 3.48 -8.05 14.97
CA ASN A 71 3.56 -7.01 15.99
C ASN A 71 2.92 -7.48 17.30
N LEU A 72 3.59 -7.21 18.40
CA LEU A 72 3.16 -7.62 19.74
C LEU A 72 2.03 -6.70 20.22
N VAL A 73 0.88 -6.77 19.52
CA VAL A 73 -0.24 -5.84 19.66
C VAL A 73 -0.79 -5.76 21.10
N PRO A 74 -1.02 -6.87 21.84
CA PRO A 74 -1.48 -6.79 23.22
C PRO A 74 -0.52 -6.01 24.12
N GLU A 75 0.79 -6.28 24.04
CA GLU A 75 1.79 -5.62 24.85
C GLU A 75 1.88 -4.13 24.53
N THR A 76 1.85 -3.75 23.26
CA THR A 76 1.88 -2.33 22.88
C THR A 76 0.62 -1.60 23.33
N ASN A 77 -0.54 -2.25 23.29
CA ASN A 77 -1.79 -1.68 23.80
C ASN A 77 -1.76 -1.50 25.33
N ASP A 78 -1.19 -2.43 26.07
CA ASP A 78 -0.99 -2.33 27.52
C ASP A 78 -0.07 -1.14 27.88
N LEU A 79 1.05 -1.01 27.18
CA LEU A 79 1.99 0.08 27.39
C LEU A 79 1.36 1.45 27.07
N VAL A 80 0.50 1.53 26.05
CA VAL A 80 -0.31 2.73 25.73
C VAL A 80 -1.28 3.02 26.88
N TYR A 81 -2.02 2.03 27.36
CA TYR A 81 -2.95 2.19 28.49
C TYR A 81 -2.26 2.72 29.73
N SER A 82 -1.11 2.14 30.06
CA SER A 82 -0.32 2.51 31.24
C SER A 82 0.43 3.85 31.09
N GLY A 83 0.35 4.52 29.94
CA GLY A 83 1.09 5.74 29.66
C GLY A 83 2.59 5.57 29.45
N ASN A 84 3.05 4.33 29.26
CA ASN A 84 4.45 3.96 29.05
C ASN A 84 4.85 4.11 27.57
N TRP A 85 4.69 5.30 27.02
CA TRP A 85 4.82 5.63 25.59
C TRP A 85 6.19 5.28 25.01
N LYS A 86 7.28 5.53 25.77
CA LYS A 86 8.63 5.21 25.32
C LYS A 86 8.83 3.71 25.14
N GLN A 87 8.38 2.92 26.11
CA GLN A 87 8.44 1.46 26.04
C GLN A 87 7.52 0.92 24.93
N ALA A 88 6.35 1.55 24.72
CA ALA A 88 5.47 1.21 23.61
C ALA A 88 6.17 1.40 22.25
N TYR A 89 6.89 2.52 22.05
CA TYR A 89 7.70 2.78 20.88
C TYR A 89 8.84 1.76 20.73
N GLU A 90 9.61 1.51 21.78
CA GLU A 90 10.69 0.52 21.77
C GLU A 90 10.18 -0.88 21.45
N ARG A 91 9.01 -1.26 21.98
CA ARG A 91 8.40 -2.56 21.73
C ARG A 91 7.87 -2.70 20.31
N LEU A 92 7.15 -1.72 19.82
CA LEU A 92 6.61 -1.70 18.46
C LEU A 92 7.72 -1.79 17.41
N THR A 93 8.80 -1.04 17.57
CA THR A 93 9.88 -0.94 16.59
C THR A 93 10.82 -2.16 16.56
N LYS A 94 10.68 -3.12 17.47
CA LYS A 94 11.38 -4.41 17.37
C LYS A 94 10.90 -5.23 16.17
N THR A 95 9.61 -5.26 15.93
CA THR A 95 9.01 -6.01 14.84
C THR A 95 8.65 -5.14 13.63
N HIS A 96 8.56 -3.82 13.81
CA HIS A 96 8.06 -2.88 12.82
C HIS A 96 9.07 -1.81 12.40
N SER A 97 9.40 -1.74 11.11
CA SER A 97 10.34 -0.75 10.58
C SER A 97 9.73 0.64 10.42
N PHE A 98 8.45 0.76 10.02
CA PHE A 98 7.81 2.02 9.61
C PHE A 98 6.37 2.15 10.10
N PRO A 99 6.14 2.26 11.41
CA PRO A 99 4.79 2.43 11.96
C PRO A 99 4.07 3.67 11.44
N GLU A 100 4.79 4.74 11.12
CA GLU A 100 4.25 5.98 10.56
C GLU A 100 3.61 5.78 9.17
N PHE A 101 4.05 4.77 8.40
CA PHE A 101 3.44 4.46 7.10
C PHE A 101 2.22 3.55 7.26
N THR A 102 2.37 2.46 8.00
CA THR A 102 1.28 1.48 8.17
C THR A 102 0.11 2.04 8.94
N SER A 103 0.33 2.88 9.95
CA SER A 103 -0.74 3.55 10.69
C SER A 103 -1.60 4.48 9.81
N ARG A 104 -1.13 4.84 8.62
CA ARG A 104 -1.88 5.64 7.64
C ARG A 104 -2.49 4.80 6.52
N VAL A 105 -1.74 3.85 5.97
CA VAL A 105 -2.11 3.18 4.72
C VAL A 105 -2.40 1.68 4.85
N CYS A 106 -2.09 1.03 5.99
CA CYS A 106 -2.47 -0.37 6.21
C CYS A 106 -3.98 -0.50 6.42
N PRO A 107 -4.64 -1.52 5.84
CA PRO A 107 -6.08 -1.74 6.07
C PRO A 107 -6.41 -2.24 7.48
N ALA A 108 -5.41 -2.44 8.35
CA ALA A 108 -5.52 -2.90 9.73
C ALA A 108 -6.03 -4.35 9.88
N LEU A 109 -5.29 -5.29 9.28
CA LEU A 109 -5.54 -6.74 9.43
C LEU A 109 -5.61 -7.19 10.91
N CYS A 110 -4.83 -6.55 11.77
CA CYS A 110 -4.84 -6.77 13.22
C CYS A 110 -6.21 -6.44 13.86
N GLU A 111 -6.86 -5.36 13.41
CA GLU A 111 -8.19 -4.98 13.89
C GLU A 111 -9.26 -5.94 13.36
N ALA A 112 -9.16 -6.34 12.07
CA ALA A 112 -10.08 -7.29 11.48
C ALA A 112 -10.07 -8.66 12.17
N ALA A 113 -8.91 -9.08 12.69
CA ALA A 113 -8.71 -10.35 13.40
C ALA A 113 -8.80 -10.21 14.93
N CYS A 114 -9.05 -9.02 15.46
CA CYS A 114 -9.19 -8.82 16.90
C CYS A 114 -10.34 -9.65 17.48
N THR A 115 -10.10 -10.36 18.57
CA THR A 115 -11.11 -11.21 19.25
C THR A 115 -12.31 -10.38 19.73
N CYS A 116 -12.15 -9.10 20.05
CA CYS A 116 -13.26 -8.22 20.40
C CYS A 116 -14.33 -8.10 19.30
N ASN A 117 -13.99 -8.43 18.04
CA ASN A 117 -14.98 -8.45 16.94
C ASN A 117 -16.09 -9.50 17.14
N LEU A 118 -15.90 -10.50 18.01
CA LEU A 118 -16.93 -11.52 18.31
C LEU A 118 -18.07 -10.93 19.14
N ASN A 119 -17.80 -9.92 19.97
CA ASN A 119 -18.74 -9.36 20.94
C ASN A 119 -18.98 -7.85 20.76
N GLY A 120 -18.38 -7.23 19.74
CA GLY A 120 -18.49 -5.79 19.54
C GLY A 120 -17.48 -5.24 18.53
N LYS A 121 -16.91 -4.08 18.84
CA LYS A 121 -15.93 -3.41 17.97
C LYS A 121 -14.50 -3.76 18.37
N PRO A 122 -13.57 -3.95 17.42
CA PRO A 122 -12.16 -4.25 17.69
C PRO A 122 -11.46 -3.10 18.43
N VAL A 123 -10.28 -3.39 18.97
CA VAL A 123 -9.37 -2.35 19.49
C VAL A 123 -8.88 -1.47 18.32
N SER A 124 -8.76 -0.15 18.53
CA SER A 124 -8.23 0.79 17.53
C SER A 124 -6.69 0.70 17.42
N THR A 125 -6.20 -0.47 17.05
CA THR A 125 -4.76 -0.80 17.03
C THR A 125 -3.98 0.12 16.09
N LYS A 126 -4.55 0.45 14.93
CA LYS A 126 -3.94 1.35 13.95
C LYS A 126 -3.77 2.77 14.50
N GLU A 127 -4.73 3.25 15.26
CA GLU A 127 -4.63 4.57 15.92
C GLU A 127 -3.61 4.54 17.06
N ASN A 128 -3.54 3.44 17.83
CA ASN A 128 -2.51 3.24 18.85
C ASN A 128 -1.12 3.25 18.22
N GLU A 129 -0.92 2.55 17.11
CA GLU A 129 0.33 2.54 16.35
C GLU A 129 0.73 3.96 15.89
N ARG A 130 -0.25 4.74 15.36
CA ARG A 130 -0.03 6.14 14.98
C ARG A 130 0.38 7.01 16.16
N ALA A 131 -0.34 6.91 17.27
CA ALA A 131 -0.06 7.68 18.46
C ALA A 131 1.34 7.38 19.03
N ILE A 132 1.72 6.10 19.09
CA ILE A 132 3.04 5.68 19.57
C ILE A 132 4.16 6.33 18.74
N ILE A 133 4.08 6.23 17.40
CA ILE A 133 5.18 6.72 16.56
C ILE A 133 5.22 8.23 16.46
N GLU A 134 4.07 8.90 16.36
CA GLU A 134 4.05 10.37 16.30
C GLU A 134 4.55 10.96 17.61
N HIS A 135 4.08 10.45 18.75
CA HIS A 135 4.56 10.88 20.05
C HIS A 135 6.07 10.62 20.23
N ALA A 136 6.59 9.50 19.73
CA ALA A 136 8.02 9.23 19.76
C ALA A 136 8.85 10.24 18.94
N TYR A 137 8.34 10.73 17.82
CA TYR A 137 8.96 11.82 17.06
C TYR A 137 8.89 13.14 17.81
N GLU A 138 7.74 13.49 18.37
CA GLU A 138 7.53 14.71 19.15
C GLU A 138 8.47 14.80 20.35
N MET A 139 8.65 13.68 21.06
CA MET A 139 9.53 13.57 22.22
C MET A 139 11.02 13.41 21.86
N GLY A 140 11.36 13.35 20.57
CA GLY A 140 12.73 13.17 20.11
C GLY A 140 13.34 11.80 20.44
N TRP A 141 12.54 10.76 20.67
CA TRP A 141 13.05 9.40 20.91
C TRP A 141 13.47 8.68 19.63
N VAL A 142 12.96 9.13 18.49
CA VAL A 142 13.35 8.59 17.19
C VAL A 142 14.68 9.23 16.78
N GLN A 143 15.78 8.52 17.06
CA GLN A 143 17.14 8.97 16.77
C GLN A 143 17.83 8.04 15.77
N PRO A 144 18.81 8.54 14.99
CA PRO A 144 19.61 7.70 14.09
C PRO A 144 20.32 6.57 14.85
N GLN A 145 20.15 5.34 14.37
CA GLN A 145 20.77 4.14 14.93
C GLN A 145 21.96 3.71 14.04
N THR A 146 23.08 4.42 14.18
CA THR A 146 24.30 4.10 13.44
C THR A 146 24.94 2.84 14.02
N PRO A 147 25.30 1.83 13.20
CA PRO A 147 25.97 0.63 13.68
C PRO A 147 27.33 0.97 14.25
N LYS A 148 27.67 0.38 15.40
CA LYS A 148 28.96 0.58 16.08
C LYS A 148 30.14 0.00 15.26
N ILE A 149 29.88 -1.07 14.51
CA ILE A 149 30.88 -1.80 13.71
C ILE A 149 30.32 -2.00 12.31
N ARG A 150 31.12 -1.67 11.29
CA ARG A 150 30.85 -1.98 9.90
C ARG A 150 31.45 -3.33 9.52
N THR A 151 30.67 -4.13 8.80
CA THR A 151 31.09 -5.51 8.38
C THR A 151 32.06 -5.51 7.18
N GLY A 152 32.20 -4.37 6.51
CA GLY A 152 32.94 -4.27 5.25
C GLY A 152 32.16 -4.82 4.02
N LYS A 153 30.97 -5.39 4.23
CA LYS A 153 30.13 -5.90 3.14
C LYS A 153 29.26 -4.81 2.54
N LYS A 154 29.08 -4.86 1.22
CA LYS A 154 28.31 -3.88 0.43
C LYS A 154 27.06 -4.54 -0.16
N VAL A 155 25.90 -3.94 0.03
CA VAL A 155 24.63 -4.43 -0.51
C VAL A 155 23.96 -3.35 -1.35
N ALA A 156 23.57 -3.69 -2.58
CA ALA A 156 22.71 -2.86 -3.42
C ALA A 156 21.25 -3.25 -3.19
N VAL A 157 20.38 -2.26 -3.01
CA VAL A 157 18.93 -2.43 -2.99
C VAL A 157 18.34 -1.69 -4.17
N VAL A 158 17.67 -2.40 -5.08
CA VAL A 158 17.08 -1.85 -6.29
C VAL A 158 15.58 -1.63 -6.05
N GLY A 159 15.20 -0.36 -5.95
CA GLY A 159 13.85 0.08 -5.60
C GLY A 159 13.74 0.57 -4.17
N SER A 160 13.15 1.75 -4.01
CA SER A 160 12.99 2.44 -2.72
C SER A 160 11.57 2.37 -2.14
N GLY A 161 10.74 1.42 -2.60
CA GLY A 161 9.46 1.13 -1.99
C GLY A 161 9.60 0.59 -0.55
N PRO A 162 8.48 0.35 0.16
CA PRO A 162 8.52 -0.07 1.57
C PRO A 162 9.34 -1.34 1.81
N SER A 163 9.40 -2.26 0.84
CA SER A 163 10.22 -3.47 0.92
C SER A 163 11.70 -3.15 0.87
N GLY A 164 12.14 -2.36 -0.13
CA GLY A 164 13.54 -1.95 -0.27
C GLY A 164 14.01 -1.11 0.91
N LEU A 165 13.19 -0.17 1.40
CA LEU A 165 13.51 0.62 2.60
C LEU A 165 13.65 -0.26 3.85
N ALA A 166 12.77 -1.26 4.04
CA ALA A 166 12.86 -2.17 5.18
C ALA A 166 14.13 -3.03 5.12
N ALA A 167 14.48 -3.56 3.95
CA ALA A 167 15.71 -4.28 3.74
C ALA A 167 16.94 -3.41 4.02
N ALA A 168 16.97 -2.20 3.46
CA ALA A 168 18.05 -1.25 3.66
C ALA A 168 18.26 -0.88 5.13
N GLN A 169 17.18 -0.60 5.87
CA GLN A 169 17.24 -0.30 7.29
C GLN A 169 17.85 -1.45 8.09
N GLN A 170 17.35 -2.67 7.89
CA GLN A 170 17.84 -3.83 8.66
C GLN A 170 19.31 -4.13 8.37
N LEU A 171 19.70 -4.15 7.10
CA LEU A 171 21.09 -4.42 6.69
C LEU A 171 22.07 -3.33 7.16
N ASN A 172 21.66 -2.06 7.08
CA ASN A 172 22.49 -0.96 7.58
C ASN A 172 22.67 -1.06 9.09
N ARG A 173 21.61 -1.31 9.87
CA ARG A 173 21.70 -1.50 11.34
C ARG A 173 22.54 -2.71 11.72
N ARG A 174 22.55 -3.76 10.89
CA ARG A 174 23.44 -4.93 11.05
C ARG A 174 24.92 -4.58 10.82
N GLY A 175 25.22 -3.48 10.14
CA GLY A 175 26.56 -2.99 9.89
C GLY A 175 27.01 -3.09 8.44
N HIS A 176 26.18 -3.54 7.51
CA HIS A 176 26.50 -3.54 6.09
C HIS A 176 26.46 -2.13 5.52
N SER A 177 27.26 -1.84 4.49
CA SER A 177 27.14 -0.62 3.69
C SER A 177 26.06 -0.82 2.65
N VAL A 178 25.00 0.01 2.70
CA VAL A 178 23.80 -0.17 1.86
C VAL A 178 23.63 1.03 0.96
N THR A 179 23.47 0.78 -0.34
CA THR A 179 23.11 1.78 -1.35
C THR A 179 21.75 1.40 -1.95
N VAL A 180 20.78 2.31 -1.88
CA VAL A 180 19.44 2.14 -2.47
C VAL A 180 19.38 2.91 -3.79
N PHE A 181 19.04 2.23 -4.87
CA PHE A 181 18.85 2.79 -6.20
C PHE A 181 17.37 3.01 -6.48
N GLU A 182 17.00 4.21 -6.89
CA GLU A 182 15.63 4.59 -7.23
C GLU A 182 15.61 5.26 -8.61
N ARG A 183 14.76 4.78 -9.51
CA ARG A 183 14.62 5.34 -10.86
C ARG A 183 13.96 6.72 -10.90
N HIS A 184 13.11 7.00 -9.91
CA HIS A 184 12.45 8.30 -9.79
C HIS A 184 13.35 9.34 -9.11
N ASP A 185 12.96 10.59 -9.19
CA ASP A 185 13.65 11.74 -8.58
C ASP A 185 13.56 11.76 -7.05
N ARG A 186 12.63 11.00 -6.45
CA ARG A 186 12.42 10.93 -5.00
C ARG A 186 12.22 9.51 -4.52
N ILE A 187 12.69 9.25 -3.31
CA ILE A 187 12.60 7.96 -2.61
C ILE A 187 11.17 7.70 -2.14
N GLY A 188 10.74 6.43 -2.16
CA GLY A 188 9.52 5.95 -1.52
C GLY A 188 8.62 5.06 -2.39
N GLY A 189 8.92 4.88 -3.67
CA GLY A 189 8.10 4.06 -4.57
C GLY A 189 6.62 4.48 -4.56
N LEU A 190 5.69 3.53 -4.38
CA LEU A 190 4.26 3.84 -4.33
C LEU A 190 3.86 4.69 -3.11
N LEU A 191 4.59 4.66 -1.99
CA LEU A 191 4.35 5.57 -0.87
C LEU A 191 4.56 7.03 -1.27
N ARG A 192 5.50 7.29 -2.21
CA ARG A 192 5.79 8.62 -2.73
C ARG A 192 4.77 9.06 -3.77
N TYR A 193 4.59 8.28 -4.82
CA TYR A 193 3.88 8.70 -6.01
C TYR A 193 2.56 7.95 -6.29
N GLY A 194 2.37 6.75 -5.72
CA GLY A 194 1.14 5.97 -5.92
C GLY A 194 0.03 6.30 -4.92
N ILE A 195 0.39 6.68 -3.70
CA ILE A 195 -0.56 7.04 -2.64
C ILE A 195 -0.72 8.56 -2.60
N PRO A 196 -1.95 9.12 -2.63
CA PRO A 196 -2.18 10.54 -2.57
C PRO A 196 -1.69 11.19 -1.27
N ASN A 197 -1.30 12.48 -1.34
CA ASN A 197 -0.78 13.20 -0.18
C ASN A 197 -1.79 13.31 0.97
N MET A 198 -3.10 13.41 0.67
CA MET A 198 -4.15 13.45 1.68
C MET A 198 -4.34 12.13 2.46
N LYS A 199 -3.79 11.03 1.98
CA LYS A 199 -3.78 9.74 2.67
C LYS A 199 -2.48 9.48 3.42
N LEU A 200 -1.36 9.97 2.88
CA LEU A 200 -0.02 9.92 3.47
C LEU A 200 0.74 11.18 3.08
N ASP A 201 0.89 12.12 4.01
CA ASP A 201 1.69 13.34 3.80
C ASP A 201 3.15 12.96 3.54
N LYS A 202 3.72 13.50 2.46
CA LYS A 202 5.08 13.15 2.02
C LYS A 202 6.16 13.63 2.97
N LYS A 203 5.87 14.61 3.84
CA LYS A 203 6.74 15.00 4.95
C LYS A 203 7.01 13.86 5.92
N ILE A 204 6.03 12.97 6.12
CA ILE A 204 6.19 11.77 6.96
C ILE A 204 7.20 10.80 6.36
N LEU A 205 7.17 10.66 5.04
CA LEU A 205 8.15 9.85 4.32
C LEU A 205 9.53 10.51 4.35
N ASP A 206 9.60 11.82 4.11
CA ASP A 206 10.86 12.58 4.08
C ASP A 206 11.61 12.49 5.42
N ARG A 207 10.92 12.69 6.56
CA ARG A 207 11.57 12.58 7.87
C ARG A 207 12.18 11.20 8.13
N ARG A 208 11.55 10.11 7.64
CA ARG A 208 12.10 8.75 7.74
C ARG A 208 13.32 8.56 6.84
N ILE A 209 13.30 9.10 5.63
CA ILE A 209 14.42 9.03 4.70
C ILE A 209 15.62 9.79 5.26
N GLU A 210 15.42 10.99 5.81
CA GLU A 210 16.50 11.75 6.44
C GLU A 210 17.10 11.01 7.65
N LEU A 211 16.28 10.35 8.46
CA LEU A 211 16.75 9.48 9.53
C LEU A 211 17.63 8.34 9.00
N MET A 212 17.20 7.65 7.93
CA MET A 212 17.97 6.57 7.32
C MET A 212 19.28 7.04 6.68
N LYS A 213 19.30 8.26 6.10
CA LYS A 213 20.54 8.90 5.64
C LYS A 213 21.50 9.16 6.79
N ALA A 214 20.99 9.70 7.90
CA ALA A 214 21.78 9.94 9.11
C ALA A 214 22.29 8.64 9.74
N GLU A 215 21.59 7.52 9.57
CA GLU A 215 22.05 6.16 9.93
C GLU A 215 23.15 5.62 9.02
N GLY A 216 23.37 6.24 7.83
CA GLY A 216 24.42 5.88 6.86
C GLY A 216 23.93 5.05 5.67
N VAL A 217 22.63 5.04 5.38
CA VAL A 217 22.10 4.48 4.12
C VAL A 217 22.35 5.49 3.01
N GLU A 218 22.98 5.05 1.92
CA GLU A 218 23.16 5.85 0.71
C GLU A 218 21.95 5.71 -0.21
N PHE A 219 21.46 6.82 -0.78
CA PHE A 219 20.37 6.83 -1.76
C PHE A 219 20.83 7.45 -3.08
N LYS A 220 20.60 6.74 -4.19
CA LYS A 220 20.84 7.19 -5.56
C LYS A 220 19.53 7.26 -6.32
N THR A 221 19.01 8.48 -6.48
CA THR A 221 17.77 8.77 -7.24
C THR A 221 18.09 9.07 -8.69
N GLY A 222 17.09 8.90 -9.58
CA GLY A 222 17.27 9.09 -11.02
C GLY A 222 18.15 8.03 -11.67
N VAL A 223 18.29 6.85 -11.06
CA VAL A 223 19.10 5.73 -11.57
C VAL A 223 18.21 4.53 -11.84
N ASP A 224 17.93 4.25 -13.10
CA ASP A 224 17.12 3.10 -13.54
C ASP A 224 18.02 1.89 -13.79
N VAL A 225 18.07 1.00 -12.81
CA VAL A 225 18.87 -0.23 -12.89
C VAL A 225 18.35 -1.15 -13.99
N GLY A 226 19.24 -1.61 -14.84
CA GLY A 226 18.96 -2.34 -16.07
C GLY A 226 18.92 -1.45 -17.32
N LYS A 227 19.02 -0.11 -17.14
CA LYS A 227 19.17 0.87 -18.22
C LYS A 227 20.40 1.76 -18.02
N ASP A 228 20.45 2.50 -16.87
CA ASP A 228 21.53 3.44 -16.58
C ASP A 228 22.76 2.76 -15.96
N ILE A 229 22.53 1.64 -15.27
CA ILE A 229 23.56 0.76 -14.70
C ILE A 229 23.17 -0.69 -14.96
N THR A 230 24.10 -1.49 -15.45
CA THR A 230 23.86 -2.90 -15.78
C THR A 230 23.85 -3.79 -14.53
N ALA A 231 23.22 -4.96 -14.63
CA ALA A 231 23.24 -5.98 -13.57
C ALA A 231 24.67 -6.47 -13.26
N GLU A 232 25.52 -6.59 -14.30
CA GLU A 232 26.91 -6.99 -14.17
C GLU A 232 27.74 -5.94 -13.43
N GLU A 233 27.52 -4.66 -13.68
CA GLU A 233 28.20 -3.57 -12.96
C GLU A 233 27.81 -3.55 -11.50
N LEU A 234 26.51 -3.73 -11.17
CA LEU A 234 26.08 -3.84 -9.78
C LEU A 234 26.69 -5.04 -9.06
N LYS A 235 26.70 -6.22 -9.68
CA LYS A 235 27.31 -7.43 -9.10
C LYS A 235 28.83 -7.33 -8.91
N ARG A 236 29.53 -6.47 -9.66
CA ARG A 236 30.96 -6.20 -9.42
C ARG A 236 31.22 -5.24 -8.28
N GLN A 237 30.31 -4.28 -8.06
CA GLN A 237 30.47 -3.23 -7.05
C GLN A 237 29.94 -3.64 -5.67
N PHE A 238 29.02 -4.58 -5.61
CA PHE A 238 28.33 -5.01 -4.40
C PHE A 238 28.45 -6.52 -4.17
N ASP A 239 28.56 -6.92 -2.92
CA ASP A 239 28.63 -8.34 -2.54
C ASP A 239 27.30 -9.06 -2.76
N ARG A 240 26.16 -8.34 -2.59
CA ARG A 240 24.80 -8.85 -2.81
C ARG A 240 23.90 -7.76 -3.39
N VAL A 241 22.85 -8.20 -4.09
CA VAL A 241 21.83 -7.33 -4.67
C VAL A 241 20.45 -7.78 -4.23
N ILE A 242 19.61 -6.85 -3.80
CA ILE A 242 18.17 -7.11 -3.52
C ILE A 242 17.34 -6.39 -4.57
N LEU A 243 16.51 -7.14 -5.29
CA LEU A 243 15.53 -6.61 -6.23
C LEU A 243 14.21 -6.37 -5.48
N ALA A 244 13.84 -5.12 -5.30
CA ALA A 244 12.63 -4.65 -4.60
C ALA A 244 11.85 -3.62 -5.43
N CYS A 245 11.78 -3.84 -6.76
CA CYS A 245 11.19 -2.91 -7.73
C CYS A 245 9.66 -2.87 -7.71
N GLY A 246 9.02 -3.69 -6.88
CA GLY A 246 7.57 -3.80 -6.78
C GLY A 246 6.92 -4.47 -8.00
N ALA A 247 5.58 -4.42 -8.04
CA ALA A 247 4.76 -4.82 -9.19
C ALA A 247 4.32 -3.55 -9.91
N SER A 248 5.05 -3.15 -10.94
CA SER A 248 4.83 -1.88 -11.66
C SER A 248 4.43 -2.04 -13.13
N ASN A 249 4.19 -3.29 -13.56
CA ASN A 249 3.62 -3.57 -14.88
C ASN A 249 2.07 -3.54 -14.76
N PRO A 250 1.38 -2.47 -15.21
CA PRO A 250 -0.05 -2.34 -15.00
C PRO A 250 -0.83 -3.34 -15.87
N ARG A 251 -1.92 -3.87 -15.32
CA ARG A 251 -2.89 -4.62 -16.09
C ARG A 251 -3.70 -3.67 -16.95
N ASP A 252 -3.64 -3.86 -18.26
CA ASP A 252 -4.44 -3.09 -19.22
C ASP A 252 -5.77 -3.79 -19.55
N ILE A 253 -6.64 -3.06 -20.22
CA ILE A 253 -7.91 -3.55 -20.77
C ILE A 253 -7.81 -3.56 -22.30
N ASN A 254 -8.16 -4.67 -22.89
CA ASN A 254 -8.11 -4.84 -24.35
C ASN A 254 -9.52 -4.65 -24.93
N VAL A 255 -9.87 -3.40 -25.22
CA VAL A 255 -11.17 -3.01 -25.80
C VAL A 255 -10.97 -2.01 -26.94
N PRO A 256 -11.86 -1.96 -27.94
CA PRO A 256 -11.82 -0.95 -29.00
C PRO A 256 -11.74 0.46 -28.44
N GLY A 257 -10.92 1.31 -29.03
CA GLY A 257 -10.72 2.70 -28.61
C GLY A 257 -9.79 2.90 -27.41
N ARG A 258 -9.13 1.83 -26.88
CA ARG A 258 -8.17 1.93 -25.76
C ARG A 258 -7.00 2.89 -26.06
N GLU A 259 -6.63 3.02 -27.29
CA GLU A 259 -5.55 3.91 -27.77
C GLU A 259 -5.94 5.39 -27.78
N SER A 260 -7.15 5.77 -27.38
CA SER A 260 -7.59 7.15 -27.29
C SER A 260 -6.77 7.97 -26.29
N GLY A 261 -6.57 9.25 -26.58
CA GLY A 261 -6.00 10.18 -25.61
C GLY A 261 -6.87 10.32 -24.35
N ASN A 262 -6.28 10.77 -23.24
CA ASN A 262 -6.92 10.91 -21.93
C ASN A 262 -7.38 9.59 -21.28
N ILE A 263 -6.77 8.47 -21.65
CA ILE A 263 -6.90 7.18 -20.97
C ILE A 263 -5.54 6.83 -20.35
N TYR A 264 -5.46 6.89 -19.02
CA TYR A 264 -4.22 6.70 -18.25
C TYR A 264 -4.35 5.53 -17.27
N PHE A 265 -3.23 4.94 -16.89
CA PHE A 265 -3.20 4.08 -15.72
C PHE A 265 -3.33 4.89 -14.44
N ALA A 266 -4.01 4.34 -13.44
CA ALA A 266 -4.27 5.01 -12.18
C ALA A 266 -3.00 5.55 -11.51
N VAL A 267 -1.91 4.75 -11.48
CA VAL A 267 -0.64 5.18 -10.88
C VAL A 267 0.02 6.31 -11.66
N GLU A 268 -0.11 6.35 -12.98
CA GLU A 268 0.36 7.46 -13.81
C GLU A 268 -0.35 8.76 -13.44
N TYR A 269 -1.69 8.72 -13.34
CA TYR A 269 -2.50 9.84 -12.89
C TYR A 269 -2.11 10.31 -11.49
N LEU A 270 -2.11 9.42 -10.49
CA LEU A 270 -1.79 9.74 -9.11
C LEU A 270 -0.36 10.26 -8.95
N SER A 271 0.59 9.70 -9.72
CA SER A 271 1.98 10.16 -9.74
C SER A 271 2.10 11.57 -10.31
N SER A 272 1.41 11.87 -11.42
CA SER A 272 1.45 13.20 -12.03
C SER A 272 0.91 14.28 -11.09
N VAL A 273 -0.21 13.97 -10.40
CA VAL A 273 -0.83 14.89 -9.43
C VAL A 273 0.06 15.09 -8.22
N THR A 274 0.59 14.02 -7.62
CA THR A 274 1.47 14.14 -6.46
C THR A 274 2.78 14.84 -6.81
N LYS A 275 3.35 14.56 -7.98
CA LYS A 275 4.58 15.23 -8.44
C LYS A 275 4.38 16.72 -8.61
N SER A 276 3.34 17.16 -9.32
CA SER A 276 3.02 18.58 -9.50
C SER A 276 2.74 19.29 -8.18
N LEU A 277 2.06 18.62 -7.24
CA LEU A 277 1.85 19.13 -5.87
C LEU A 277 3.19 19.37 -5.16
N LEU A 278 4.12 18.42 -5.21
CA LEU A 278 5.40 18.50 -4.52
C LEU A 278 6.40 19.45 -5.17
N ASP A 279 6.37 19.55 -6.49
CA ASP A 279 7.30 20.39 -7.25
C ASP A 279 6.93 21.87 -7.20
N SER A 280 5.62 22.18 -7.19
CA SER A 280 5.18 23.55 -7.43
C SER A 280 3.87 23.97 -6.73
N GLY A 281 3.25 23.08 -5.94
CA GLY A 281 1.89 23.33 -5.43
C GLY A 281 0.86 23.45 -6.57
N PHE A 282 1.05 22.71 -7.66
CA PHE A 282 0.27 22.74 -8.91
C PHE A 282 0.50 23.93 -9.83
N ALA A 283 1.43 24.85 -9.54
CA ALA A 283 1.70 26.02 -10.36
C ALA A 283 2.32 25.67 -11.74
N ASP A 284 2.92 24.47 -11.86
CA ASP A 284 3.56 24.00 -13.11
C ASP A 284 2.57 23.54 -14.19
N GLY A 285 1.31 23.32 -13.82
CA GLY A 285 0.25 22.86 -14.72
C GLY A 285 0.48 21.46 -15.34
N LYS A 286 1.44 20.67 -14.82
CA LYS A 286 1.83 19.37 -15.38
C LYS A 286 0.98 18.20 -14.90
N ALA A 287 0.15 18.39 -13.87
CA ALA A 287 -0.76 17.35 -13.39
C ALA A 287 -1.79 16.97 -14.47
N ILE A 288 -2.02 15.68 -14.67
CA ILE A 288 -3.19 15.20 -15.43
C ILE A 288 -4.44 15.74 -14.73
N SER A 289 -5.25 16.54 -15.43
CA SER A 289 -6.34 17.29 -14.83
C SER A 289 -7.69 16.63 -15.03
N ALA A 290 -8.42 16.44 -13.95
CA ALA A 290 -9.84 16.01 -13.93
C ALA A 290 -10.82 17.21 -13.92
N LYS A 291 -10.32 18.45 -13.84
CA LYS A 291 -11.15 19.67 -13.71
C LYS A 291 -12.18 19.79 -14.82
N GLY A 292 -13.45 19.87 -14.45
CA GLY A 292 -14.57 20.03 -15.37
C GLY A 292 -14.88 18.83 -16.28
N LYS A 293 -14.23 17.68 -16.06
CA LYS A 293 -14.39 16.46 -16.87
C LYS A 293 -15.32 15.45 -16.20
N HIS A 294 -15.97 14.64 -17.02
CA HIS A 294 -16.58 13.38 -16.59
C HIS A 294 -15.48 12.33 -16.49
N VAL A 295 -15.21 11.84 -15.28
CA VAL A 295 -14.11 10.90 -14.98
C VAL A 295 -14.66 9.48 -14.82
N LEU A 296 -14.07 8.53 -15.54
CA LEU A 296 -14.37 7.10 -15.41
C LEU A 296 -13.17 6.38 -14.78
N VAL A 297 -13.39 5.75 -13.63
CA VAL A 297 -12.40 4.92 -12.93
C VAL A 297 -12.76 3.45 -13.13
N ILE A 298 -11.83 2.64 -13.64
CA ILE A 298 -12.04 1.21 -13.88
C ILE A 298 -11.30 0.41 -12.84
N GLY A 299 -12.03 -0.13 -11.87
CA GLY A 299 -11.54 -0.91 -10.73
C GLY A 299 -12.05 -0.38 -9.40
N GLY A 300 -12.57 -1.29 -8.56
CA GLY A 300 -13.22 -0.99 -7.27
C GLY A 300 -12.31 -0.97 -6.05
N GLY A 301 -10.99 -1.24 -6.20
CA GLY A 301 -10.03 -1.33 -5.10
C GLY A 301 -9.58 0.02 -4.54
N ASP A 302 -8.64 -0.03 -3.57
CA ASP A 302 -8.11 1.16 -2.88
C ASP A 302 -7.49 2.19 -3.85
N THR A 303 -6.78 1.73 -4.89
CA THR A 303 -6.24 2.62 -5.94
C THR A 303 -7.34 3.34 -6.71
N GLY A 304 -8.44 2.65 -7.00
CA GLY A 304 -9.62 3.27 -7.62
C GLY A 304 -10.23 4.33 -6.73
N ASN A 305 -10.38 4.07 -5.42
CA ASN A 305 -10.83 5.06 -4.45
C ASN A 305 -9.89 6.27 -4.37
N ASP A 306 -8.57 6.07 -4.41
CA ASP A 306 -7.58 7.14 -4.42
C ASP A 306 -7.72 8.02 -5.67
N CYS A 307 -8.04 7.42 -6.84
CA CYS A 307 -8.36 8.15 -8.07
C CYS A 307 -9.66 8.95 -7.93
N VAL A 308 -10.72 8.38 -7.34
CA VAL A 308 -12.00 9.08 -7.08
C VAL A 308 -11.76 10.31 -6.22
N GLY A 309 -11.13 10.17 -5.06
CA GLY A 309 -10.86 11.28 -4.14
C GLY A 309 -9.96 12.36 -4.74
N THR A 310 -8.98 11.97 -5.58
CA THR A 310 -8.12 12.91 -6.29
C THR A 310 -8.88 13.68 -7.36
N ALA A 311 -9.73 13.01 -8.14
CA ALA A 311 -10.54 13.65 -9.18
C ALA A 311 -11.58 14.63 -8.62
N VAL A 312 -12.22 14.26 -7.49
CA VAL A 312 -13.14 15.16 -6.76
C VAL A 312 -12.42 16.44 -6.33
N ARG A 313 -11.22 16.32 -5.72
CA ARG A 313 -10.41 17.49 -5.30
C ARG A 313 -9.98 18.38 -6.45
N GLN A 314 -9.75 17.81 -7.62
CA GLN A 314 -9.44 18.60 -8.82
C GLN A 314 -10.68 19.28 -9.45
N GLY A 315 -11.88 19.06 -8.93
CA GLY A 315 -13.11 19.64 -9.45
C GLY A 315 -13.65 18.92 -10.69
N ALA A 316 -13.65 17.60 -10.70
CA ALA A 316 -14.32 16.79 -11.72
C ALA A 316 -15.82 17.17 -11.79
N LYS A 317 -16.41 17.11 -13.00
CA LYS A 317 -17.84 17.35 -13.20
C LYS A 317 -18.69 16.18 -12.70
N SER A 318 -18.20 14.97 -12.85
CA SER A 318 -18.73 13.74 -12.25
C SER A 318 -17.62 12.70 -12.15
N VAL A 319 -17.78 11.72 -11.27
CA VAL A 319 -16.92 10.55 -11.18
C VAL A 319 -17.78 9.29 -11.18
N THR A 320 -17.46 8.35 -12.05
CA THR A 320 -18.06 7.01 -12.11
C THR A 320 -16.95 5.98 -11.87
N GLN A 321 -17.18 5.03 -10.97
CA GLN A 321 -16.22 3.95 -10.67
C GLN A 321 -16.86 2.60 -11.03
N LEU A 322 -16.22 1.82 -11.91
CA LEU A 322 -16.72 0.49 -12.30
C LEU A 322 -16.07 -0.60 -11.44
N GLU A 323 -16.90 -1.50 -10.94
CA GLU A 323 -16.48 -2.71 -10.26
C GLU A 323 -17.08 -3.93 -10.96
N MET A 324 -16.20 -4.85 -11.38
CA MET A 324 -16.61 -6.07 -12.07
C MET A 324 -17.39 -7.02 -11.16
N MET A 325 -17.03 -7.03 -9.86
CA MET A 325 -17.62 -7.95 -8.90
C MET A 325 -19.00 -7.48 -8.40
N PRO A 326 -19.82 -8.37 -7.87
CA PRO A 326 -21.06 -8.00 -7.20
C PRO A 326 -20.81 -7.06 -6.02
N LYS A 327 -21.79 -6.21 -5.71
CA LYS A 327 -21.75 -5.38 -4.52
C LYS A 327 -21.67 -6.26 -3.27
N PRO A 328 -20.65 -6.10 -2.42
CA PRO A 328 -20.53 -6.87 -1.18
C PRO A 328 -21.71 -6.62 -0.23
N SER A 329 -22.00 -7.57 0.65
CA SER A 329 -22.94 -7.38 1.74
C SER A 329 -22.40 -6.33 2.74
N VAL A 330 -23.29 -5.72 3.49
CA VAL A 330 -22.92 -4.77 4.57
C VAL A 330 -22.30 -5.54 5.75
N GLU A 331 -22.82 -6.73 6.04
CA GLU A 331 -22.37 -7.58 7.12
C GLU A 331 -21.63 -8.82 6.60
N ARG A 332 -20.84 -9.48 7.47
CA ARG A 332 -20.20 -10.75 7.15
C ARG A 332 -21.23 -11.82 6.83
N LEU A 333 -20.98 -12.54 5.75
CA LEU A 333 -21.76 -13.73 5.43
C LEU A 333 -21.23 -14.96 6.22
N PRO A 334 -22.05 -16.00 6.46
CA PRO A 334 -21.59 -17.25 7.06
C PRO A 334 -20.43 -17.91 6.31
N SER A 335 -20.33 -17.68 5.00
CA SER A 335 -19.22 -18.14 4.13
C SER A 335 -17.91 -17.37 4.31
N ASN A 336 -17.88 -16.31 5.13
CA ASN A 336 -16.72 -15.51 5.45
C ASN A 336 -16.64 -15.25 6.97
N PRO A 337 -16.43 -16.32 7.78
CA PRO A 337 -16.46 -16.19 9.23
C PRO A 337 -15.22 -15.45 9.76
N TRP A 338 -15.35 -14.88 10.96
CA TRP A 338 -14.18 -14.44 11.71
C TRP A 338 -13.28 -15.67 12.03
N PRO A 339 -11.95 -15.57 11.97
CA PRO A 339 -11.13 -14.38 11.84
C PRO A 339 -10.63 -14.08 10.41
N GLU A 340 -11.31 -14.58 9.39
CA GLU A 340 -10.97 -14.22 8.01
C GLU A 340 -11.07 -12.71 7.76
N TRP A 341 -10.38 -12.22 6.72
CA TRP A 341 -10.55 -10.84 6.26
C TRP A 341 -12.00 -10.57 5.85
N PRO A 342 -12.65 -9.50 6.36
CA PRO A 342 -14.06 -9.24 6.08
C PRO A 342 -14.29 -8.84 4.60
N LYS A 343 -15.10 -9.63 3.89
CA LYS A 343 -15.55 -9.36 2.53
C LYS A 343 -16.87 -8.57 2.57
N VAL A 344 -16.84 -7.38 3.16
CA VAL A 344 -18.02 -6.52 3.37
C VAL A 344 -17.91 -5.23 2.57
N LEU A 345 -19.04 -4.57 2.34
CA LEU A 345 -19.10 -3.27 1.70
C LEU A 345 -18.32 -2.25 2.55
N LYS A 346 -17.28 -1.68 1.93
CA LYS A 346 -16.48 -0.62 2.53
C LYS A 346 -16.65 0.65 1.69
N THR A 347 -16.99 1.74 2.31
CA THR A 347 -16.96 3.06 1.70
C THR A 347 -15.77 3.80 2.28
N ASP A 348 -14.83 4.19 1.43
CA ASP A 348 -13.62 4.89 1.84
C ASP A 348 -13.72 6.38 1.46
N TYR A 349 -12.73 7.16 1.87
CA TYR A 349 -12.77 8.61 1.83
C TYR A 349 -13.14 9.20 0.45
N GLY A 350 -12.65 8.63 -0.65
CA GLY A 350 -12.93 9.14 -1.99
C GLY A 350 -14.36 8.91 -2.42
N GLN A 351 -14.95 7.73 -2.09
CA GLN A 351 -16.38 7.49 -2.32
C GLN A 351 -17.25 8.39 -1.44
N GLU A 352 -16.90 8.58 -0.14
CA GLU A 352 -17.62 9.51 0.75
C GLU A 352 -17.65 10.93 0.18
N GLU A 353 -16.52 11.40 -0.34
CA GLU A 353 -16.38 12.71 -0.97
C GLU A 353 -17.19 12.83 -2.26
N ALA A 354 -17.18 11.79 -3.09
CA ALA A 354 -18.01 11.75 -4.29
C ALA A 354 -19.50 11.77 -3.96
N ILE A 355 -19.93 11.01 -2.94
CA ILE A 355 -21.31 11.04 -2.45
C ILE A 355 -21.70 12.44 -1.96
N ALA A 356 -20.82 13.08 -1.18
CA ALA A 356 -21.11 14.41 -0.64
C ALA A 356 -21.19 15.49 -1.74
N VAL A 357 -20.39 15.38 -2.81
CA VAL A 357 -20.36 16.35 -3.91
C VAL A 357 -21.45 16.08 -4.97
N PHE A 358 -21.68 14.82 -5.32
CA PHE A 358 -22.56 14.44 -6.44
C PHE A 358 -23.91 13.85 -6.00
N GLY A 359 -24.12 13.64 -4.69
CA GLY A 359 -25.37 13.13 -4.13
C GLY A 359 -25.62 11.63 -4.32
N GLN A 360 -24.67 10.88 -4.88
CA GLN A 360 -24.79 9.44 -5.12
C GLN A 360 -23.46 8.71 -5.04
N ASP A 361 -23.50 7.41 -4.74
CA ASP A 361 -22.33 6.53 -4.75
C ASP A 361 -21.76 6.44 -6.18
N PRO A 362 -20.47 6.73 -6.38
CA PRO A 362 -19.85 6.69 -7.72
C PRO A 362 -19.75 5.29 -8.30
N ARG A 363 -19.93 4.23 -7.52
CA ARG A 363 -19.68 2.84 -7.90
C ARG A 363 -20.84 2.21 -8.66
N ILE A 364 -20.52 1.58 -9.80
CA ILE A 364 -21.42 0.71 -10.55
C ILE A 364 -20.84 -0.70 -10.51
N TYR A 365 -21.54 -1.62 -9.88
CA TYR A 365 -21.12 -3.01 -9.71
C TYR A 365 -21.53 -3.90 -10.88
N LYS A 366 -20.89 -5.08 -11.01
CA LYS A 366 -21.12 -6.02 -12.12
C LYS A 366 -21.05 -5.34 -13.47
N THR A 367 -20.05 -4.48 -13.69
CA THR A 367 -19.99 -3.64 -14.89
C THR A 367 -18.55 -3.51 -15.36
N THR A 368 -18.35 -3.55 -16.67
CA THR A 368 -17.06 -3.28 -17.32
C THR A 368 -17.25 -2.38 -18.55
N VAL A 369 -16.12 -1.96 -19.13
CA VAL A 369 -16.11 -1.21 -20.40
C VAL A 369 -16.10 -2.22 -21.56
N LYS A 370 -16.91 -1.95 -22.59
CA LYS A 370 -16.96 -2.68 -23.86
C LYS A 370 -16.12 -1.98 -24.94
N GLU A 371 -16.21 -0.63 -25.01
CA GLU A 371 -15.43 0.19 -25.97
C GLU A 371 -15.33 1.65 -25.51
N PHE A 372 -14.38 2.38 -26.07
CA PHE A 372 -14.27 3.83 -25.95
C PHE A 372 -14.55 4.52 -27.27
N GLN A 373 -15.26 5.65 -27.20
CA GLN A 373 -15.60 6.48 -28.35
C GLN A 373 -14.80 7.78 -28.29
N LYS A 374 -14.12 8.11 -29.38
CA LYS A 374 -13.25 9.28 -29.51
C LYS A 374 -14.03 10.53 -29.95
N ASP A 375 -13.50 11.68 -29.61
CA ASP A 375 -13.85 12.94 -30.26
C ASP A 375 -13.04 13.14 -31.55
N LYS A 376 -13.27 14.28 -32.22
CA LYS A 376 -12.57 14.65 -33.47
C LYS A 376 -11.04 14.86 -33.28
N ASN A 377 -10.59 15.03 -32.05
CA ASN A 377 -9.17 15.23 -31.70
C ASN A 377 -8.49 13.93 -31.27
N GLY A 378 -9.18 12.79 -31.30
CA GLY A 378 -8.67 11.49 -30.92
C GLY A 378 -8.69 11.23 -29.39
N ASN A 379 -9.27 12.12 -28.58
CA ASN A 379 -9.41 11.93 -27.14
C ASN A 379 -10.69 11.16 -26.82
N VAL A 380 -10.67 10.40 -25.73
CA VAL A 380 -11.87 9.73 -25.23
C VAL A 380 -12.95 10.76 -24.88
N LYS A 381 -14.17 10.52 -25.35
CA LYS A 381 -15.35 11.35 -25.12
C LYS A 381 -16.46 10.59 -24.38
N LYS A 382 -16.63 9.31 -24.73
CA LYS A 382 -17.64 8.44 -24.14
C LYS A 382 -17.10 7.03 -23.96
N ALA A 383 -17.70 6.28 -23.03
CA ALA A 383 -17.47 4.86 -22.86
C ALA A 383 -18.79 4.10 -23.01
N VAL A 384 -18.76 2.99 -23.72
CA VAL A 384 -19.85 2.00 -23.70
C VAL A 384 -19.54 1.02 -22.60
N ILE A 385 -20.37 0.99 -21.58
CA ILE A 385 -20.30 0.06 -20.46
C ILE A 385 -21.30 -1.06 -20.64
N VAL A 386 -21.02 -2.25 -20.11
CA VAL A 386 -21.86 -3.43 -20.22
C VAL A 386 -21.96 -4.10 -18.85
N SER A 387 -23.17 -4.56 -18.51
CA SER A 387 -23.41 -5.33 -17.30
C SER A 387 -22.82 -6.73 -17.38
N LEU A 388 -22.42 -7.29 -16.25
CA LEU A 388 -21.79 -8.60 -16.14
C LEU A 388 -22.65 -9.55 -15.29
N GLU A 389 -22.64 -10.82 -15.65
CA GLU A 389 -23.18 -11.92 -14.84
C GLU A 389 -22.13 -12.99 -14.55
N PRO A 390 -22.22 -13.67 -13.41
CA PRO A 390 -21.33 -14.78 -13.11
C PRO A 390 -21.74 -16.02 -13.92
N LYS A 391 -20.81 -16.57 -14.72
CA LYS A 391 -20.98 -17.81 -15.46
C LYS A 391 -19.82 -18.76 -15.18
N LYS A 392 -20.12 -20.05 -15.01
CA LYS A 392 -19.09 -21.07 -14.82
C LYS A 392 -18.43 -21.37 -16.15
N ASP A 393 -17.12 -21.18 -16.24
CA ASP A 393 -16.33 -21.55 -17.40
C ASP A 393 -16.21 -23.09 -17.47
N GLU A 394 -16.63 -23.68 -18.59
CA GLU A 394 -16.70 -25.14 -18.74
C GLU A 394 -15.31 -25.79 -18.75
N LYS A 395 -14.28 -25.07 -19.23
CA LYS A 395 -12.91 -25.63 -19.33
C LYS A 395 -12.15 -25.57 -18.02
N SER A 396 -12.22 -24.44 -17.33
CA SER A 396 -11.48 -24.22 -16.08
C SER A 396 -12.29 -24.54 -14.81
N GLY A 397 -13.62 -24.69 -14.91
CA GLY A 397 -14.53 -24.85 -13.79
C GLY A 397 -14.67 -23.62 -12.89
N ARG A 398 -14.03 -22.50 -13.25
CA ARG A 398 -14.03 -21.25 -12.46
C ARG A 398 -15.22 -20.35 -12.80
N MET A 399 -15.71 -19.63 -11.81
CA MET A 399 -16.68 -18.57 -12.03
C MET A 399 -16.01 -17.37 -12.72
N MET A 400 -16.54 -17.00 -13.88
CA MET A 400 -16.11 -15.84 -14.68
C MET A 400 -17.24 -14.83 -14.75
N MET A 401 -16.90 -13.54 -14.75
CA MET A 401 -17.86 -12.48 -15.04
C MET A 401 -17.92 -12.26 -16.55
N VAL A 402 -19.07 -12.50 -17.16
CA VAL A 402 -19.27 -12.40 -18.61
C VAL A 402 -20.26 -11.29 -18.96
N PRO A 403 -20.08 -10.58 -20.09
CA PRO A 403 -21.01 -9.54 -20.53
C PRO A 403 -22.42 -10.09 -20.83
N ILE A 404 -23.42 -9.32 -20.42
CA ILE A 404 -24.83 -9.55 -20.75
C ILE A 404 -25.13 -8.80 -22.06
N GLU A 405 -25.49 -9.51 -23.12
CA GLU A 405 -25.88 -8.91 -24.40
C GLU A 405 -27.11 -8.00 -24.26
N GLY A 406 -27.09 -6.84 -24.93
CA GLY A 406 -28.19 -5.88 -24.91
C GLY A 406 -28.24 -5.02 -23.63
N SER A 407 -27.25 -5.15 -22.71
CA SER A 407 -27.16 -4.34 -21.50
C SER A 407 -26.26 -3.10 -21.65
N GLU A 408 -25.82 -2.81 -22.86
CA GLU A 408 -24.92 -1.70 -23.18
C GLU A 408 -25.54 -0.35 -22.82
N LYS A 409 -24.73 0.50 -22.17
CA LYS A 409 -25.07 1.89 -21.88
C LYS A 409 -23.91 2.80 -22.26
N VAL A 410 -24.23 3.94 -22.86
CA VAL A 410 -23.24 4.95 -23.21
C VAL A 410 -23.20 5.99 -22.10
N ILE A 411 -22.00 6.24 -21.58
CA ILE A 411 -21.74 7.28 -20.57
C ILE A 411 -20.69 8.27 -21.06
N ASP A 412 -20.77 9.52 -20.60
CA ASP A 412 -19.72 10.51 -20.83
C ASP A 412 -18.45 10.17 -20.05
N ALA A 413 -17.30 10.23 -20.73
CA ALA A 413 -16.00 9.94 -20.15
C ALA A 413 -14.92 10.73 -20.89
N GLN A 414 -14.46 11.83 -20.33
CA GLN A 414 -13.40 12.69 -20.91
C GLN A 414 -12.04 12.46 -20.26
N LEU A 415 -12.00 11.69 -19.19
CA LEU A 415 -10.80 11.18 -18.54
C LEU A 415 -11.10 9.76 -18.05
N VAL A 416 -10.26 8.81 -18.42
CA VAL A 416 -10.38 7.40 -17.98
C VAL A 416 -9.15 7.00 -17.20
N LEU A 417 -9.36 6.38 -16.04
CA LEU A 417 -8.30 5.95 -15.12
C LEU A 417 -8.42 4.43 -14.90
N ILE A 418 -7.43 3.68 -15.39
CA ILE A 418 -7.42 2.21 -15.29
C ILE A 418 -6.73 1.80 -13.99
N ALA A 419 -7.50 1.29 -13.04
CA ALA A 419 -7.09 0.81 -11.72
C ALA A 419 -7.27 -0.72 -11.58
N ALA A 420 -6.94 -1.48 -12.64
CA ALA A 420 -7.20 -2.92 -12.74
C ALA A 420 -6.12 -3.82 -12.10
N GLY A 421 -5.18 -3.25 -11.34
CA GLY A 421 -4.07 -3.95 -10.69
C GLY A 421 -2.85 -4.11 -11.58
N PHE A 422 -1.93 -5.01 -11.17
CA PHE A 422 -0.62 -5.17 -11.80
C PHE A 422 -0.33 -6.63 -12.17
N LEU A 423 0.58 -6.80 -13.14
CA LEU A 423 1.05 -8.08 -13.67
C LEU A 423 2.52 -8.35 -13.29
N GLY A 424 2.92 -8.10 -12.05
CA GLY A 424 4.30 -8.24 -11.63
C GLY A 424 5.18 -7.04 -11.95
N SER A 425 6.51 -7.24 -11.95
CA SER A 425 7.49 -6.19 -12.20
C SER A 425 7.70 -5.96 -13.70
N GLN A 426 8.34 -4.85 -14.04
CA GLN A 426 8.68 -4.57 -15.43
C GLN A 426 9.76 -5.53 -15.94
N LYS A 427 9.54 -6.09 -17.11
CA LYS A 427 10.33 -7.18 -17.69
C LYS A 427 11.82 -6.82 -17.87
N TYR A 428 12.14 -5.58 -18.24
CA TYR A 428 13.53 -5.18 -18.49
C TYR A 428 14.47 -5.39 -17.28
N VAL A 429 13.94 -5.25 -16.04
CA VAL A 429 14.75 -5.50 -14.82
C VAL A 429 14.99 -6.99 -14.63
N THR A 430 13.95 -7.81 -14.78
CA THR A 430 14.07 -9.27 -14.64
C THR A 430 14.93 -9.87 -15.74
N ASP A 431 14.86 -9.36 -16.98
CA ASP A 431 15.70 -9.76 -18.09
C ASP A 431 17.16 -9.36 -17.86
N ALA A 432 17.43 -8.14 -17.35
CA ALA A 432 18.78 -7.68 -17.05
C ALA A 432 19.49 -8.58 -16.02
N PHE A 433 18.76 -9.04 -14.99
CA PHE A 433 19.31 -9.95 -13.99
C PHE A 433 19.16 -11.44 -14.37
N LYS A 434 18.42 -11.77 -15.43
CA LYS A 434 18.15 -13.14 -15.89
C LYS A 434 17.51 -14.02 -14.81
N THR A 435 16.60 -13.44 -14.02
CA THR A 435 15.89 -14.16 -12.96
C THR A 435 14.74 -14.98 -13.50
N ASP A 436 14.52 -16.16 -12.96
CA ASP A 436 13.34 -16.97 -13.28
C ASP A 436 12.06 -16.32 -12.74
N LEU A 437 10.97 -16.48 -13.49
CA LEU A 437 9.66 -15.95 -13.14
C LEU A 437 8.63 -17.06 -12.98
N ASN A 438 7.70 -16.89 -12.07
CA ASN A 438 6.53 -17.76 -11.96
C ASN A 438 5.47 -17.40 -13.04
N PRO A 439 4.41 -18.20 -13.21
CA PRO A 439 3.34 -17.94 -14.22
C PRO A 439 2.62 -16.59 -14.04
N ARG A 440 2.77 -15.93 -12.87
CA ARG A 440 2.21 -14.59 -12.59
C ARG A 440 3.23 -13.48 -12.85
N THR A 441 4.37 -13.79 -13.45
CA THR A 441 5.48 -12.86 -13.76
C THR A 441 6.18 -12.25 -12.54
N ASN A 442 6.05 -12.87 -11.37
CA ASN A 442 6.82 -12.50 -10.19
C ASN A 442 8.14 -13.28 -10.16
N VAL A 443 9.19 -12.71 -9.59
CA VAL A 443 10.49 -13.36 -9.46
C VAL A 443 10.37 -14.61 -8.60
N LEU A 444 10.84 -15.74 -9.14
CA LEU A 444 10.74 -17.04 -8.49
C LEU A 444 11.89 -17.22 -7.49
N THR A 445 11.56 -17.77 -6.33
CA THR A 445 12.51 -18.28 -5.33
C THR A 445 12.05 -19.66 -4.89
N LYS A 446 12.86 -20.38 -4.14
CA LYS A 446 12.39 -21.55 -3.43
C LYS A 446 11.42 -21.14 -2.30
N PRO A 447 10.53 -22.02 -1.85
CA PRO A 447 9.65 -21.74 -0.74
C PRO A 447 10.42 -21.25 0.49
N ASP A 448 9.92 -20.18 1.12
CA ASP A 448 10.50 -19.53 2.30
C ASP A 448 11.94 -19.00 2.13
N GLU A 449 12.45 -18.95 0.90
CA GLU A 449 13.74 -18.35 0.54
C GLU A 449 13.53 -17.02 -0.20
N TYR A 450 14.58 -16.18 -0.21
CA TYR A 450 14.57 -14.89 -0.89
C TYR A 450 15.68 -14.77 -1.94
N GLU A 451 16.57 -15.74 -2.05
CA GLU A 451 17.56 -15.81 -3.12
C GLU A 451 16.88 -16.29 -4.42
N THR A 452 17.17 -15.61 -5.50
CA THR A 452 16.62 -15.93 -6.84
C THR A 452 17.36 -17.09 -7.47
N SER A 453 17.03 -17.44 -8.73
CA SER A 453 17.82 -18.40 -9.53
C SER A 453 19.24 -17.91 -9.83
N VAL A 454 19.56 -16.64 -9.57
CA VAL A 454 20.87 -16.03 -9.79
C VAL A 454 21.61 -15.87 -8.47
N PRO A 455 22.75 -16.56 -8.28
CA PRO A 455 23.51 -16.50 -7.02
C PRO A 455 23.87 -15.07 -6.60
N GLY A 456 23.64 -14.74 -5.33
CA GLY A 456 23.91 -13.42 -4.76
C GLY A 456 22.86 -12.34 -5.09
N VAL A 457 21.81 -12.70 -5.84
CA VAL A 457 20.69 -11.81 -6.16
C VAL A 457 19.43 -12.28 -5.40
N PHE A 458 18.87 -11.40 -4.59
CA PHE A 458 17.70 -11.63 -3.76
C PHE A 458 16.52 -10.81 -4.28
N THR A 459 15.32 -11.16 -3.84
CA THR A 459 14.10 -10.40 -4.18
C THR A 459 13.19 -10.24 -2.98
N ALA A 460 12.37 -9.19 -2.96
CA ALA A 460 11.41 -8.95 -1.89
C ALA A 460 10.23 -8.06 -2.31
N GLY A 461 9.14 -8.15 -1.57
CA GLY A 461 7.94 -7.34 -1.76
C GLY A 461 7.10 -7.80 -2.95
N ASP A 462 6.40 -6.85 -3.57
CA ASP A 462 5.46 -7.18 -4.66
C ASP A 462 6.16 -7.76 -5.89
N MET A 463 7.46 -7.53 -6.05
CA MET A 463 8.26 -8.17 -7.10
C MET A 463 8.36 -9.69 -6.91
N HIS A 464 8.40 -10.13 -5.66
CA HIS A 464 8.47 -11.54 -5.26
C HIS A 464 7.08 -12.17 -5.10
N ARG A 465 6.20 -11.59 -4.26
CA ARG A 465 4.91 -12.20 -3.93
C ARG A 465 3.74 -11.79 -4.83
N GLY A 466 3.94 -10.81 -5.70
CA GLY A 466 2.88 -10.13 -6.42
C GLY A 466 2.28 -8.96 -5.63
N GLN A 467 1.39 -8.21 -6.26
CA GLN A 467 0.72 -7.07 -5.66
C GLN A 467 0.14 -7.42 -4.28
N SER A 468 0.53 -6.66 -3.26
CA SER A 468 0.17 -6.95 -1.87
C SER A 468 0.03 -5.67 -1.02
N LEU A 469 -0.10 -5.84 0.29
CA LEU A 469 -0.23 -4.74 1.24
C LEU A 469 1.14 -4.21 1.68
N VAL A 470 1.19 -2.94 2.08
CA VAL A 470 2.40 -2.29 2.62
C VAL A 470 3.07 -3.09 3.73
N VAL A 471 2.27 -3.67 4.62
CA VAL A 471 2.76 -4.48 5.74
C VAL A 471 3.46 -5.77 5.28
N TRP A 472 3.00 -6.38 4.18
CA TRP A 472 3.67 -7.50 3.54
C TRP A 472 4.98 -7.10 2.88
N ALA A 473 4.99 -5.96 2.19
CA ALA A 473 6.22 -5.44 1.59
C ALA A 473 7.31 -5.20 2.64
N ILE A 474 6.94 -4.62 3.80
CA ILE A 474 7.87 -4.42 4.92
C ILE A 474 8.36 -5.76 5.47
N ARG A 475 7.47 -6.74 5.68
CA ARG A 475 7.85 -8.09 6.13
C ARG A 475 8.87 -8.71 5.19
N GLU A 476 8.57 -8.77 3.91
CA GLU A 476 9.45 -9.38 2.92
C GLU A 476 10.82 -8.68 2.83
N GLY A 477 10.85 -7.35 2.94
CA GLY A 477 12.11 -6.62 3.01
C GLY A 477 12.96 -7.01 4.23
N ARG A 478 12.34 -7.19 5.39
CA ARG A 478 13.02 -7.66 6.61
C ARG A 478 13.52 -9.10 6.48
N GLU A 479 12.71 -10.00 5.93
CA GLU A 479 13.09 -11.41 5.75
C GLU A 479 14.19 -11.56 4.68
N ALA A 480 14.12 -10.81 3.57
CA ALA A 480 15.18 -10.76 2.58
C ALA A 480 16.50 -10.22 3.18
N ALA A 481 16.43 -9.23 4.08
CA ALA A 481 17.61 -8.74 4.79
C ALA A 481 18.28 -9.84 5.64
N LYS A 482 17.48 -10.67 6.34
CA LYS A 482 18.00 -11.83 7.09
C LYS A 482 18.68 -12.84 6.17
N ALA A 483 18.08 -13.13 5.01
CA ALA A 483 18.64 -14.05 4.03
C ALA A 483 19.99 -13.52 3.48
N VAL A 484 20.05 -12.24 3.15
CA VAL A 484 21.27 -11.57 2.69
C VAL A 484 22.36 -11.58 3.76
N ASP A 485 22.03 -11.17 5.01
CA ASP A 485 23.00 -11.19 6.13
C ASP A 485 23.56 -12.59 6.34
N ARG A 486 22.68 -13.61 6.38
CA ARG A 486 23.13 -15.03 6.49
C ARG A 486 24.04 -15.43 5.35
N SER A 487 23.76 -15.03 4.12
CA SER A 487 24.58 -15.35 2.95
C SER A 487 25.95 -14.65 2.96
N LEU A 488 26.07 -13.52 3.65
CA LEU A 488 27.31 -12.74 3.77
C LEU A 488 28.17 -13.15 4.96
N MET A 489 27.53 -13.51 6.07
CA MET A 489 28.18 -13.70 7.37
C MET A 489 28.18 -15.16 7.84
N GLY A 490 27.45 -16.07 7.16
CA GLY A 490 27.24 -17.44 7.59
C GLY A 490 26.14 -17.61 8.66
N TYR A 491 25.72 -16.54 9.31
CA TYR A 491 24.65 -16.48 10.31
C TYR A 491 23.95 -15.14 10.25
N THR A 492 22.82 -14.98 10.97
CA THR A 492 22.13 -13.69 11.11
C THR A 492 21.63 -13.49 12.52
N ASN A 493 21.63 -12.24 12.98
CA ASN A 493 21.05 -11.75 14.23
C ASN A 493 19.85 -10.80 13.98
N LEU A 494 19.35 -10.71 12.73
CA LEU A 494 18.23 -9.86 12.35
C LEU A 494 16.87 -10.49 12.67
#